data_6159610480b657f256674a317e2f59a1
#
_entry.id   6159610480b657f256674a317e2f59a1
#
_cell.length_a   1.000
_cell.length_b   1.000
_cell.length_c   1.000
_cell.angle_alpha   90.00
_cell.angle_beta   90.00
_cell.angle_gamma   90.00
#
_symmetry.space_group_name_H-M   'P 1'
#
loop_
_entity.id
_entity.type
_entity.pdbx_description
1 polymer ?
#
loop_
_entity_poly.entity_id
_entity_poly.type
_entity_poly.pdbx_seq_one_letter_code
_entity_poly.pdbx_strand_id
1 'polypeptide(L)' 'MTETQELILNSIGVLCREYPQQRLGQIIYNYILIHCPNADPFYIEDKKLLEILEQELEKISH' A
#
# COMPACT_ATOMS: atom_id res chain seq x y z
N MET A 1 -8.91 5.87 14.69
CA MET A 1 -8.53 5.25 13.40
C MET A 1 -9.63 4.29 12.98
N THR A 2 -10.02 4.31 11.70
CA THR A 2 -11.05 3.39 11.21
C THR A 2 -10.48 2.00 11.00
N GLU A 3 -11.37 1.01 10.93
CA GLU A 3 -10.96 -0.37 10.61
C GLU A 3 -10.24 -0.45 9.27
N THR A 4 -10.75 0.26 8.27
CA THR A 4 -10.11 0.31 6.95
C THR A 4 -8.70 0.85 7.03
N GLN A 5 -8.49 1.93 7.79
CA GLN A 5 -7.16 2.50 7.98
C GLN A 5 -6.21 1.54 8.68
N GLU A 6 -6.70 0.79 9.67
CA GLU A 6 -5.88 -0.22 10.33
C GLU A 6 -5.44 -1.32 9.36
N LEU A 7 -6.36 -1.77 8.51
CA LEU A 7 -6.04 -2.77 7.49
C LEU A 7 -4.99 -2.24 6.50
N ILE A 8 -5.10 -0.96 6.12
CA ILE A 8 -4.12 -0.32 5.23
C ILE A 8 -2.74 -0.33 5.88
N LEU A 9 -2.65 0.10 7.14
CA LEU A 9 -1.36 0.15 7.84
C LEU A 9 -0.76 -1.25 8.01
N ASN A 10 -1.59 -2.24 8.32
CA ASN A 10 -1.13 -3.62 8.42
C ASN A 10 -0.60 -4.12 7.08
N SER A 11 -1.26 -3.78 5.99
CA SER A 11 -0.83 -4.16 4.64
C SER A 11 0.53 -3.54 4.29
N ILE A 12 0.72 -2.26 4.62
CA ILE A 12 2.01 -1.60 4.41
C ILE A 12 3.09 -2.30 5.25
N GLY A 13 2.77 -2.68 6.48
CA GLY A 13 3.69 -3.41 7.33
C GLY A 13 4.12 -4.75 6.73
N VAL A 14 3.18 -5.47 6.12
CA VAL A 14 3.50 -6.73 5.43
C VAL A 14 4.45 -6.47 4.27
N LEU A 15 4.19 -5.44 3.46
CA LEU A 15 5.09 -5.08 2.36
C LEU A 15 6.50 -4.78 2.86
N CYS A 16 6.62 -4.06 3.97
CA CYS A 16 7.93 -3.75 4.55
C CYS A 16 8.67 -5.01 4.98
N ARG A 17 7.95 -5.99 5.51
CA ARG A 17 8.57 -7.27 5.92
C ARG A 17 8.99 -8.11 4.72
N GLU A 18 8.22 -8.06 3.64
CA GLU A 18 8.52 -8.82 2.42
C GLU A 18 9.67 -8.21 1.62
N TYR A 19 9.86 -6.89 1.72
CA TYR A 19 10.86 -6.17 0.94
C TYR A 19 11.80 -5.38 1.85
N PRO A 20 12.56 -6.07 2.73
CA PRO A 20 13.39 -5.37 3.73
C PRO A 20 14.53 -4.55 3.14
N GLN A 21 14.90 -4.80 1.87
CA GLN A 21 15.94 -4.01 1.20
C GLN A 21 15.43 -2.65 0.73
N GLN A 22 14.10 -2.48 0.61
CA GLN A 22 13.53 -1.22 0.19
C GLN A 22 13.30 -0.32 1.40
N ARG A 23 13.54 0.97 1.23
CA ARG A 23 13.19 1.96 2.24
C ARG A 23 11.69 2.15 2.24
N LEU A 24 11.13 2.58 3.38
CA LEU A 24 9.68 2.78 3.50
C LEU A 24 9.14 3.70 2.41
N GLY A 25 9.84 4.80 2.11
CA GLY A 25 9.43 5.71 1.05
C GLY A 25 9.38 5.04 -0.32
N GLN A 26 10.32 4.13 -0.59
CA GLN A 26 10.33 3.37 -1.83
C GLN A 26 9.14 2.43 -1.91
N ILE A 27 8.78 1.79 -0.81
CA ILE A 27 7.62 0.90 -0.73
C ILE A 27 6.34 1.69 -0.98
N ILE A 28 6.19 2.84 -0.36
CA ILE A 28 5.03 3.71 -0.56
C ILE A 28 4.94 4.12 -2.03
N TYR A 29 6.04 4.55 -2.62
CA TYR A 29 6.05 4.96 -4.03
C TYR A 29 5.71 3.78 -4.94
N ASN A 30 6.40 2.66 -4.78
CA ASN A 30 6.31 1.54 -5.73
C ASN A 30 4.97 0.81 -5.67
N TYR A 31 4.32 0.79 -4.50
CA TYR A 31 3.12 -0.04 -4.31
C TYR A 31 1.85 0.79 -4.09
N ILE A 32 1.98 2.08 -3.88
CA ILE A 32 0.83 2.96 -3.67
C ILE A 32 0.81 4.09 -4.69
N LEU A 33 1.84 4.93 -4.71
CA LEU A 33 1.80 6.17 -5.47
C LEU A 33 1.73 5.96 -6.98
N ILE A 34 2.36 4.92 -7.49
CA ILE A 34 2.30 4.64 -8.94
C ILE A 34 0.89 4.29 -9.40
N HIS A 35 0.01 3.90 -8.48
CA HIS A 35 -1.39 3.60 -8.80
C HIS A 35 -2.30 4.80 -8.59
N CYS A 36 -1.76 5.92 -8.13
CA CYS A 36 -2.53 7.14 -7.88
C CYS A 36 -2.36 8.12 -9.03
N PRO A 37 -3.40 8.87 -9.40
CA PRO A 37 -3.28 9.91 -10.44
C PRO A 37 -2.18 10.91 -10.06
N ASN A 38 -1.24 11.15 -10.98
CA ASN A 38 -0.13 12.08 -10.78
C ASN A 38 0.76 11.74 -9.57
N ALA A 39 0.76 10.47 -9.16
CA ALA A 39 1.47 10.00 -7.95
C ALA A 39 1.02 10.77 -6.70
N ASP A 40 -0.24 11.21 -6.66
CA ASP A 40 -0.80 11.99 -5.57
C ASP A 40 -1.95 11.22 -4.91
N PRO A 41 -1.77 10.77 -3.65
CA PRO A 41 -2.80 9.98 -2.96
C PRO A 41 -3.88 10.85 -2.30
N PHE A 42 -3.83 12.18 -2.44
CA PHE A 42 -4.68 13.09 -1.67
C PHE A 42 -6.17 12.81 -1.89
N TYR A 43 -6.55 12.49 -3.13
CA TYR A 43 -7.96 12.31 -3.48
C TYR A 43 -8.38 10.84 -3.53
N ILE A 44 -7.50 9.89 -3.19
CA ILE A 44 -7.86 8.49 -3.21
C ILE A 44 -8.59 8.11 -1.92
N GLU A 45 -9.71 7.42 -2.05
CA GLU A 45 -10.46 6.97 -0.88
C GLU A 45 -9.77 5.78 -0.22
N ASP A 46 -9.93 5.65 1.09
CA ASP A 46 -9.31 4.57 1.86
C ASP A 46 -9.66 3.19 1.32
N LYS A 47 -10.92 3.00 0.92
CA LYS A 47 -11.36 1.73 0.37
C LYS A 47 -10.58 1.36 -0.91
N LYS A 48 -10.37 2.34 -1.77
CA LYS A 48 -9.61 2.13 -3.00
C LYS A 48 -8.14 1.87 -2.71
N LEU A 49 -7.58 2.58 -1.76
CA LEU A 49 -6.20 2.38 -1.33
C LEU A 49 -6.01 0.97 -0.78
N LEU A 50 -6.95 0.49 0.03
CA LEU A 50 -6.90 -0.87 0.54
C LEU A 50 -6.96 -1.91 -0.59
N GLU A 51 -7.81 -1.69 -1.60
CA GLU A 51 -7.87 -2.58 -2.75
C GLU A 51 -6.53 -2.67 -3.48
N ILE A 52 -5.86 -1.54 -3.67
CA ILE A 52 -4.53 -1.49 -4.30
C ILE A 52 -3.54 -2.34 -3.51
N LEU A 53 -3.52 -2.16 -2.20
CA LEU A 53 -2.60 -2.89 -1.32
C LEU A 53 -2.92 -4.38 -1.29
N GLU A 54 -4.19 -4.75 -1.26
CA GLU A 54 -4.59 -6.15 -1.27
C GLU A 54 -4.15 -6.85 -2.56
N GLN A 55 -4.23 -6.18 -3.70
CA GLN A 55 -3.75 -6.73 -4.95
C GLN A 55 -2.24 -6.95 -4.93
N GLU A 56 -1.48 -6.03 -4.34
CA GLU A 56 -0.04 -6.20 -4.22
C GLU A 56 0.32 -7.36 -3.28
N LEU A 57 -0.40 -7.51 -2.18
CA LEU A 57 -0.19 -8.63 -1.25
C LEU A 57 -0.53 -9.97 -1.90
N GLU A 58 -1.54 -9.99 -2.75
CA GLU A 58 -1.92 -11.20 -3.47
C GLU A 58 -0.79 -11.71 -4.37
N LYS A 59 -0.05 -10.80 -4.99
CA LYS A 59 1.11 -11.16 -5.82
C LYS A 59 2.21 -11.82 -5.00
N ILE A 60 2.37 -11.43 -3.75
CA ILE A 60 3.37 -12.01 -2.84
C ILE A 60 2.97 -13.42 -2.42
N SER A 61 1.67 -13.68 -2.28
CA SER A 61 1.15 -14.95 -1.78
C SER A 61 1.33 -16.13 -2.75
N HIS A 62 1.78 -15.85 -3.92
CA HIS A 62 2.07 -16.87 -4.94
C HIS A 62 3.57 -17.17 -5.01
#